data_732e018835a237e5fa8bf337e0a62419
#
_entry.id   732e018835a237e5fa8bf337e0a62419
#
_cell.length_a   1.000
_cell.length_b   1.000
_cell.length_c   1.000
_cell.angle_alpha   90.00
_cell.angle_beta   90.00
_cell.angle_gamma   90.00
#
_symmetry.space_group_name_H-M   'P 1'
#
loop_
_entity.id
_entity.type
_entity.pdbx_description
1 polymer ?
#
loop_
_entity_poly.entity_id
_entity_poly.type
_entity_poly.pdbx_seq_one_letter_code
_entity_poly.pdbx_strand_id
1 'polypeptide(L)'
;MHRITPRVTYVREALNESLAIIPTRQLVTAEIINYTKEIEFVPSIVDVGVSYLNDPKQVASILVKIGSRALVEVKDSKGNHLAVQKRCPYLDQNKPSCGCDKDIHVDIEQPTVRFNKFNDSSLDFSVWVYVRSYGAQFKMKSTMRLIMYEEFKKYDIRIPWPIRTVYQGDEKREENEIAEHESNRKQVVDEFGIGDLARGEGD
;
A
#
# COMPACT_ATOMS: atom_id res chain seq x y z
N MET A 1 16.11 21.11 -9.33
CA MET A 1 16.16 22.49 -9.86
C MET A 1 17.26 22.59 -10.88
N HIS A 2 17.02 23.25 -12.03
CA HIS A 2 18.02 23.37 -13.09
C HIS A 2 18.68 24.76 -13.10
N ARG A 3 17.91 25.82 -12.93
CA ARG A 3 18.40 27.20 -12.89
C ARG A 3 17.40 28.11 -12.17
N ILE A 4 17.89 29.03 -11.35
CA ILE A 4 17.08 30.03 -10.67
C ILE A 4 17.50 31.40 -11.17
N THR A 5 16.55 32.24 -11.57
CA THR A 5 16.72 33.62 -11.87
C THR A 5 15.80 34.47 -10.97
N PRO A 6 16.01 35.80 -10.85
CA PRO A 6 15.14 36.60 -9.99
C PRO A 6 13.67 36.60 -10.37
N ARG A 7 13.34 36.32 -11.62
CA ARG A 7 11.96 36.33 -12.15
C ARG A 7 11.38 34.96 -12.40
N VAL A 8 12.19 33.99 -12.82
CA VAL A 8 11.74 32.65 -13.19
C VAL A 8 12.69 31.58 -12.68
N THR A 9 12.13 30.45 -12.27
CA THR A 9 12.85 29.25 -11.86
C THR A 9 12.56 28.13 -12.87
N TYR A 10 13.62 27.49 -13.33
CA TYR A 10 13.55 26.36 -14.23
C TYR A 10 13.59 25.05 -13.45
N VAL A 11 12.54 24.25 -13.55
CA VAL A 11 12.42 22.96 -12.88
C VAL A 11 12.34 21.88 -13.93
N ARG A 12 13.24 20.90 -13.86
CA ARG A 12 13.16 19.73 -14.72
C ARG A 12 12.23 18.71 -14.08
N GLU A 13 11.22 18.30 -14.82
CA GLU A 13 10.31 17.24 -14.42
C GLU A 13 11.00 15.88 -14.57
N ALA A 14 10.90 15.03 -13.53
CA ALA A 14 11.63 13.76 -13.49
C ALA A 14 11.10 12.69 -14.44
N LEU A 15 9.81 12.78 -14.81
CA LEU A 15 9.15 11.75 -15.63
C LEU A 15 9.32 12.01 -17.14
N ASN A 16 9.16 13.27 -17.57
CA ASN A 16 9.12 13.63 -18.98
C ASN A 16 10.38 14.34 -19.44
N GLU A 17 11.34 14.54 -18.52
CA GLU A 17 12.52 15.40 -18.74
C GLU A 17 12.19 16.81 -19.22
N SER A 18 10.91 17.20 -19.14
CA SER A 18 10.44 18.51 -19.56
C SER A 18 10.98 19.62 -18.66
N LEU A 19 11.17 20.80 -19.24
CA LEU A 19 11.61 21.97 -18.50
C LEU A 19 10.42 22.87 -18.20
N ALA A 20 9.93 22.83 -16.97
CA ALA A 20 8.90 23.74 -16.50
C ALA A 20 9.51 25.08 -16.13
N ILE A 21 8.95 26.17 -16.66
CA ILE A 21 9.35 27.55 -16.34
C ILE A 21 8.30 28.12 -15.40
N ILE A 22 8.68 28.31 -14.15
CA ILE A 22 7.76 28.74 -13.08
C ILE A 22 8.18 30.15 -12.61
N PRO A 23 7.27 31.12 -12.55
CA PRO A 23 7.55 32.41 -11.94
C PRO A 23 8.07 32.22 -10.51
N THR A 24 9.22 32.82 -10.18
CA THR A 24 9.86 32.62 -8.86
C THR A 24 8.92 33.01 -7.72
N ARG A 25 8.06 34.02 -7.92
CA ARG A 25 7.06 34.44 -6.94
C ARG A 25 6.09 33.31 -6.57
N GLN A 26 5.69 32.46 -7.51
CA GLN A 26 4.81 31.32 -7.23
C GLN A 26 5.49 30.27 -6.36
N LEU A 27 6.79 30.03 -6.57
CA LEU A 27 7.55 29.08 -5.77
C LEU A 27 7.76 29.53 -4.33
N VAL A 28 7.90 30.83 -4.10
CA VAL A 28 8.08 31.40 -2.75
C VAL A 28 6.82 31.21 -1.89
N THR A 29 5.65 31.23 -2.53
CA THR A 29 4.35 31.10 -1.83
C THR A 29 3.78 29.66 -1.88
N ALA A 30 4.38 28.77 -2.68
CA ALA A 30 3.91 27.40 -2.82
C ALA A 30 4.48 26.48 -1.75
N GLU A 31 3.69 25.52 -1.31
CA GLU A 31 4.17 24.40 -0.52
C GLU A 31 5.11 23.53 -1.36
N ILE A 32 6.32 23.32 -0.87
CA ILE A 32 7.32 22.47 -1.56
C ILE A 32 7.51 21.20 -0.76
N ILE A 33 7.07 20.07 -1.32
CA ILE A 33 7.27 18.74 -0.73
C ILE A 33 8.65 18.24 -1.15
N ASN A 34 9.54 18.07 -0.18
CA ASN A 34 10.86 17.51 -0.40
C ASN A 34 10.94 16.06 0.13
N TYR A 35 11.04 15.10 -0.78
CA TYR A 35 11.09 13.69 -0.42
C TYR A 35 12.48 13.16 -0.01
N THR A 36 13.53 13.98 -0.11
CA THR A 36 14.92 13.49 0.04
C THR A 36 15.75 14.27 1.07
N LYS A 37 15.17 15.26 1.75
CA LYS A 37 15.95 16.15 2.63
C LYS A 37 16.33 15.50 3.97
N GLU A 38 15.42 14.72 4.55
CA GLU A 38 15.60 14.15 5.89
C GLU A 38 15.55 12.60 5.88
N ILE A 39 14.84 12.03 4.93
CA ILE A 39 14.65 10.60 4.83
C ILE A 39 15.13 10.14 3.45
N GLU A 40 16.16 9.31 3.43
CA GLU A 40 16.78 8.82 2.18
C GLU A 40 15.99 7.71 1.47
N PHE A 41 14.79 7.40 1.94
CA PHE A 41 13.97 6.36 1.34
C PHE A 41 12.53 6.83 1.10
N VAL A 42 11.91 6.25 0.08
CA VAL A 42 10.55 6.58 -0.35
C VAL A 42 9.69 5.32 -0.28
N PRO A 43 8.46 5.38 0.27
CA PRO A 43 7.56 4.25 0.25
C PRO A 43 7.07 3.96 -1.17
N SER A 44 7.22 2.72 -1.59
CA SER A 44 6.63 2.17 -2.80
C SER A 44 5.40 1.36 -2.40
N ILE A 45 4.22 1.93 -2.61
CA ILE A 45 2.95 1.34 -2.20
C ILE A 45 2.26 0.76 -3.43
N VAL A 46 1.83 -0.48 -3.34
CA VAL A 46 1.00 -1.13 -4.35
C VAL A 46 -0.30 -1.55 -3.71
N ASP A 47 -1.39 -0.99 -4.20
CA ASP A 47 -2.73 -1.35 -3.80
C ASP A 47 -3.28 -2.45 -4.71
N VAL A 48 -4.00 -3.39 -4.13
CA VAL A 48 -4.62 -4.52 -4.83
C VAL A 48 -5.95 -4.88 -4.18
N GLY A 49 -6.97 -5.06 -5.01
CA GLY A 49 -8.28 -5.58 -4.61
C GLY A 49 -8.38 -7.08 -4.94
N VAL A 50 -8.84 -7.87 -4.00
CA VAL A 50 -9.11 -9.29 -4.19
C VAL A 50 -10.57 -9.62 -3.93
N SER A 51 -11.07 -10.70 -4.51
CA SER A 51 -12.47 -11.11 -4.34
C SER A 51 -12.79 -11.49 -2.90
N TYR A 52 -14.01 -11.25 -2.46
CA TYR A 52 -14.56 -11.69 -1.17
C TYR A 52 -14.55 -13.22 -0.99
N LEU A 53 -14.39 -13.99 -2.07
CA LEU A 53 -14.27 -15.45 -2.02
C LEU A 53 -12.92 -15.94 -1.50
N ASN A 54 -11.91 -15.05 -1.44
CA ASN A 54 -10.59 -15.41 -0.93
C ASN A 54 -10.52 -15.22 0.58
N ASP A 55 -9.77 -16.08 1.28
CA ASP A 55 -9.46 -15.87 2.69
C ASP A 55 -8.49 -14.70 2.89
N PRO A 56 -8.87 -13.64 3.63
CA PRO A 56 -8.03 -12.47 3.86
C PRO A 56 -6.66 -12.80 4.50
N LYS A 57 -6.60 -13.80 5.38
CA LYS A 57 -5.35 -14.21 6.06
C LYS A 57 -4.40 -14.87 5.08
N GLN A 58 -4.93 -15.73 4.20
CA GLN A 58 -4.15 -16.35 3.14
C GLN A 58 -3.60 -15.29 2.17
N VAL A 59 -4.45 -14.36 1.74
CA VAL A 59 -4.05 -13.24 0.87
C VAL A 59 -2.93 -12.41 1.51
N ALA A 60 -3.08 -12.03 2.77
CA ALA A 60 -2.05 -11.26 3.48
C ALA A 60 -0.70 -11.99 3.52
N SER A 61 -0.70 -13.30 3.81
CA SER A 61 0.53 -14.11 3.82
C SER A 61 1.21 -14.17 2.46
N ILE A 62 0.42 -14.29 1.39
CA ILE A 62 0.95 -14.29 0.03
C ILE A 62 1.48 -12.91 -0.37
N LEU A 63 0.82 -11.83 0.05
CA LEU A 63 1.30 -10.48 -0.19
C LEU A 63 2.62 -10.18 0.53
N VAL A 64 2.81 -10.69 1.76
CA VAL A 64 4.11 -10.63 2.46
C VAL A 64 5.18 -11.37 1.66
N LYS A 65 4.87 -12.57 1.14
CA LYS A 65 5.79 -13.34 0.29
C LYS A 65 6.16 -12.56 -0.98
N ILE A 66 5.18 -11.93 -1.64
CA ILE A 66 5.39 -11.11 -2.85
C ILE A 66 6.29 -9.93 -2.54
N GLY A 67 6.04 -9.21 -1.45
CA GLY A 67 6.88 -8.11 -1.00
C GLY A 67 8.32 -8.56 -0.71
N SER A 68 8.51 -9.68 0.01
CA SER A 68 9.83 -10.25 0.30
C SER A 68 10.58 -10.65 -0.97
N ARG A 69 9.88 -11.23 -1.95
CA ARG A 69 10.44 -11.56 -3.26
C ARG A 69 10.87 -10.29 -4.01
N ALA A 70 10.05 -9.24 -3.99
CA ALA A 70 10.35 -7.97 -4.63
C ALA A 70 11.59 -7.28 -4.02
N LEU A 71 11.81 -7.38 -2.71
CA LEU A 71 13.00 -6.83 -2.05
C LEU A 71 14.30 -7.41 -2.60
N VAL A 72 14.28 -8.69 -3.00
CA VAL A 72 15.48 -9.41 -3.48
C VAL A 72 15.64 -9.33 -4.99
N GLU A 73 14.54 -9.43 -5.75
CA GLU A 73 14.61 -9.56 -7.21
C GLU A 73 14.74 -8.20 -7.93
N VAL A 74 14.19 -7.12 -7.33
CA VAL A 74 14.16 -5.82 -8.02
C VAL A 74 15.49 -5.10 -7.91
N LYS A 75 16.20 -5.01 -9.04
CA LYS A 75 17.52 -4.38 -9.14
C LYS A 75 17.50 -3.26 -10.18
N ASP A 76 18.45 -2.34 -10.04
CA ASP A 76 18.72 -1.32 -11.06
C ASP A 76 19.45 -1.90 -12.27
N SER A 77 19.80 -1.04 -13.23
CA SER A 77 20.60 -1.43 -14.41
C SER A 77 22.05 -1.81 -14.06
N LYS A 78 22.52 -1.46 -12.87
CA LYS A 78 23.86 -1.74 -12.36
C LYS A 78 23.90 -3.00 -11.46
N GLY A 79 22.74 -3.64 -11.25
CA GLY A 79 22.62 -4.83 -10.40
C GLY A 79 22.42 -4.55 -8.91
N ASN A 80 22.32 -3.29 -8.47
CA ASN A 80 22.08 -2.95 -7.08
C ASN A 80 20.60 -3.12 -6.73
N HIS A 81 20.30 -3.57 -5.51
CA HIS A 81 18.93 -3.67 -5.03
C HIS A 81 18.30 -2.26 -4.89
N LEU A 82 17.10 -2.09 -5.44
CA LEU A 82 16.35 -0.84 -5.33
C LEU A 82 15.72 -0.66 -3.96
N ALA A 83 15.39 -1.75 -3.29
CA ALA A 83 14.85 -1.73 -1.95
C ALA A 83 15.89 -1.31 -0.91
N VAL A 84 15.43 -0.62 0.12
CA VAL A 84 16.22 -0.39 1.32
C VAL A 84 16.32 -1.71 2.06
N GLN A 85 17.52 -2.24 2.21
CA GLN A 85 17.73 -3.47 2.98
C GLN A 85 17.70 -3.16 4.47
N LYS A 86 17.05 -4.02 5.24
CA LYS A 86 17.15 -3.98 6.70
C LYS A 86 18.62 -4.07 7.08
N ARG A 87 19.01 -3.22 8.03
CA ARG A 87 20.18 -3.28 8.91
C ARG A 87 21.36 -4.12 8.43
N CYS A 88 22.49 -3.48 8.29
CA CYS A 88 23.75 -4.19 8.08
C CYS A 88 23.98 -5.15 9.27
N PRO A 89 24.15 -6.46 9.06
CA PRO A 89 24.38 -7.43 10.14
C PRO A 89 25.61 -7.13 11.00
N TYR A 90 26.52 -6.28 10.53
CA TYR A 90 27.72 -5.85 11.27
C TYR A 90 27.48 -4.67 12.22
N LEU A 91 26.30 -4.05 12.21
CA LEU A 91 25.95 -2.93 13.09
C LEU A 91 25.62 -3.34 14.52
N ASP A 92 25.29 -4.60 14.76
CA ASP A 92 24.94 -5.11 16.10
C ASP A 92 26.11 -5.28 17.04
N GLN A 93 27.35 -5.14 16.56
CA GLN A 93 28.55 -5.36 17.38
C GLN A 93 29.32 -4.07 17.62
N ASN A 94 28.76 -3.13 18.38
CA ASN A 94 29.49 -1.98 18.97
C ASN A 94 30.33 -1.11 18.02
N LYS A 95 30.10 -1.09 16.72
CA LYS A 95 30.80 -0.19 15.79
C LYS A 95 29.82 0.83 15.22
N PRO A 96 29.99 2.14 15.51
CA PRO A 96 29.13 3.20 15.01
C PRO A 96 29.29 3.47 13.50
N SER A 97 30.18 2.77 12.82
CA SER A 97 30.31 2.86 11.37
C SER A 97 30.88 1.57 10.79
N CYS A 98 30.06 0.87 10.01
CA CYS A 98 30.53 -0.28 9.25
C CYS A 98 31.11 0.10 7.87
N GLY A 99 31.17 1.38 7.51
CA GLY A 99 31.53 1.84 6.16
C GLY A 99 30.48 1.60 5.09
N CYS A 100 29.38 0.94 5.43
CA CYS A 100 28.19 0.87 4.61
C CYS A 100 27.31 2.07 4.93
N ASP A 101 26.50 2.55 3.98
CA ASP A 101 25.66 3.75 4.05
C ASP A 101 25.14 4.02 5.46
N LYS A 102 25.64 5.11 6.05
CA LYS A 102 25.50 5.44 7.46
C LYS A 102 24.07 5.73 7.93
N ASP A 103 23.15 5.90 7.01
CA ASP A 103 21.90 6.60 7.28
C ASP A 103 20.66 5.71 7.27
N ILE A 104 20.82 4.38 7.13
CA ILE A 104 19.70 3.43 7.14
C ILE A 104 19.58 2.76 8.49
N HIS A 105 19.47 3.57 9.54
CA HIS A 105 19.25 3.07 10.91
C HIS A 105 17.77 2.98 11.31
N VAL A 106 16.86 3.04 10.37
CA VAL A 106 15.44 2.92 10.69
C VAL A 106 15.10 1.44 10.67
N ASP A 107 14.63 0.93 11.81
CA ASP A 107 13.99 -0.37 11.90
C ASP A 107 12.67 -0.35 11.12
N ILE A 108 12.80 -0.36 9.80
CA ILE A 108 11.65 -0.42 8.91
C ILE A 108 11.28 -1.87 8.76
N GLU A 109 10.15 -2.20 9.32
CA GLU A 109 9.53 -3.49 9.10
C GLU A 109 9.01 -3.54 7.67
N GLN A 110 9.61 -4.42 6.85
CA GLN A 110 9.21 -4.60 5.46
C GLN A 110 9.38 -6.04 4.99
N PRO A 111 8.51 -6.50 4.09
CA PRO A 111 7.38 -5.76 3.53
C PRO A 111 6.25 -5.61 4.55
N THR A 112 5.57 -4.47 4.56
CA THR A 112 4.38 -4.26 5.38
C THR A 112 3.15 -4.47 4.53
N VAL A 113 2.24 -5.33 4.96
CA VAL A 113 0.95 -5.57 4.31
C VAL A 113 -0.15 -5.04 5.20
N ARG A 114 -1.07 -4.27 4.61
CA ARG A 114 -2.22 -3.72 5.32
C ARG A 114 -3.49 -4.11 4.59
N PHE A 115 -4.49 -4.54 5.34
CA PHE A 115 -5.87 -4.61 4.89
C PHE A 115 -6.49 -3.24 5.09
N ASN A 116 -6.86 -2.56 4.02
CA ASN A 116 -7.27 -1.16 4.08
C ASN A 116 -8.77 -1.02 4.34
N LYS A 117 -9.58 -1.71 3.55
CA LYS A 117 -11.04 -1.58 3.62
C LYS A 117 -11.75 -2.69 2.86
N PHE A 118 -13.03 -2.83 3.20
CA PHE A 118 -14.01 -3.52 2.37
C PHE A 118 -14.51 -2.54 1.31
N ASN A 119 -14.39 -2.88 0.05
CA ASN A 119 -14.89 -2.08 -1.07
C ASN A 119 -16.10 -2.78 -1.69
N ASP A 120 -16.81 -2.12 -2.62
CA ASP A 120 -18.08 -2.60 -3.20
C ASP A 120 -17.97 -4.03 -3.78
N SER A 121 -16.83 -4.40 -4.36
CA SER A 121 -16.63 -5.71 -4.99
C SER A 121 -15.29 -6.36 -4.61
N SER A 122 -14.52 -5.75 -3.71
CA SER A 122 -13.18 -6.22 -3.37
C SER A 122 -12.80 -6.00 -1.91
N LEU A 123 -11.91 -6.86 -1.43
CA LEU A 123 -11.13 -6.65 -0.22
C LEU A 123 -9.84 -5.94 -0.64
N ASP A 124 -9.64 -4.72 -0.18
CA ASP A 124 -8.53 -3.86 -0.59
C ASP A 124 -7.34 -4.01 0.36
N PHE A 125 -6.21 -4.39 -0.19
CA PHE A 125 -4.94 -4.50 0.51
C PHE A 125 -3.91 -3.54 -0.06
N SER A 126 -2.92 -3.16 0.74
CA SER A 126 -1.73 -2.46 0.28
C SER A 126 -0.46 -3.17 0.73
N VAL A 127 0.52 -3.21 -0.16
CA VAL A 127 1.86 -3.73 0.11
C VAL A 127 2.83 -2.57 0.07
N TRP A 128 3.57 -2.38 1.14
CA TRP A 128 4.52 -1.30 1.34
C TRP A 128 5.93 -1.85 1.32
N VAL A 129 6.77 -1.28 0.46
CA VAL A 129 8.20 -1.55 0.35
C VAL A 129 8.92 -0.23 0.23
N TYR A 130 10.00 -0.05 0.94
CA TYR A 130 10.78 1.18 0.89
C TYR A 130 11.92 1.07 -0.11
N VAL A 131 12.10 2.10 -0.93
CA VAL A 131 13.12 2.20 -1.97
C VAL A 131 14.01 3.42 -1.76
N ARG A 132 15.25 3.35 -2.27
CA ARG A 132 16.28 4.38 -2.03
C ARG A 132 16.06 5.70 -2.78
N SER A 133 15.19 5.74 -3.77
CA SER A 133 14.94 6.98 -4.52
C SER A 133 13.52 7.07 -5.03
N TYR A 134 13.06 8.29 -5.27
CA TYR A 134 11.74 8.54 -5.85
C TYR A 134 11.57 7.85 -7.22
N GLY A 135 12.58 7.86 -8.08
CA GLY A 135 12.53 7.19 -9.38
C GLY A 135 12.45 5.66 -9.28
N ALA A 136 13.09 5.08 -8.27
CA ALA A 136 13.11 3.63 -8.06
C ALA A 136 11.72 3.05 -7.76
N GLN A 137 10.80 3.85 -7.16
CA GLN A 137 9.46 3.38 -6.82
C GLN A 137 8.65 2.93 -8.04
N PHE A 138 8.84 3.55 -9.20
CA PHE A 138 8.09 3.20 -10.42
C PHE A 138 8.43 1.79 -10.89
N LYS A 139 9.73 1.49 -10.96
CA LYS A 139 10.19 0.15 -11.31
C LYS A 139 9.76 -0.87 -10.27
N MET A 140 9.90 -0.55 -8.98
CA MET A 140 9.48 -1.41 -7.89
C MET A 140 7.97 -1.72 -7.98
N LYS A 141 7.11 -0.72 -8.11
CA LYS A 141 5.66 -0.89 -8.25
C LYS A 141 5.28 -1.75 -9.46
N SER A 142 5.92 -1.52 -10.60
CA SER A 142 5.67 -2.30 -11.83
C SER A 142 6.05 -3.76 -11.64
N THR A 143 7.24 -4.04 -11.12
CA THR A 143 7.72 -5.41 -10.90
C THR A 143 6.89 -6.12 -9.83
N MET A 144 6.52 -5.44 -8.73
CA MET A 144 5.63 -6.01 -7.71
C MET A 144 4.29 -6.44 -8.28
N ARG A 145 3.68 -5.64 -9.18
CA ARG A 145 2.41 -6.01 -9.84
C ARG A 145 2.56 -7.25 -10.72
N LEU A 146 3.68 -7.41 -11.42
CA LEU A 146 3.95 -8.62 -12.21
C LEU A 146 4.11 -9.85 -11.31
N ILE A 147 4.89 -9.73 -10.24
CA ILE A 147 5.05 -10.80 -9.24
C ILE A 147 3.70 -11.15 -8.59
N MET A 148 2.87 -10.14 -8.28
CA MET A 148 1.51 -10.36 -7.76
C MET A 148 0.67 -11.18 -8.73
N TYR A 149 0.69 -10.83 -10.00
CA TYR A 149 -0.08 -11.56 -11.01
C TYR A 149 0.34 -13.02 -11.11
N GLU A 150 1.66 -13.30 -11.10
CA GLU A 150 2.21 -14.66 -11.12
C GLU A 150 1.80 -15.47 -9.88
N GLU A 151 2.01 -14.91 -8.69
CA GLU A 151 1.70 -15.59 -7.43
C GLU A 151 0.19 -15.77 -7.24
N PHE A 152 -0.64 -14.79 -7.62
CA PHE A 152 -2.10 -14.90 -7.55
C PHE A 152 -2.62 -16.03 -8.46
N LYS A 153 -2.08 -16.16 -9.66
CA LYS A 153 -2.42 -17.27 -10.55
C LYS A 153 -2.02 -18.62 -9.96
N LYS A 154 -0.87 -18.67 -9.27
CA LYS A 154 -0.35 -19.90 -8.65
C LYS A 154 -1.19 -20.36 -7.46
N TYR A 155 -1.72 -19.42 -6.66
CA TYR A 155 -2.50 -19.72 -5.45
C TYR A 155 -4.01 -19.59 -5.64
N ASP A 156 -4.47 -19.48 -6.89
CA ASP A 156 -5.89 -19.30 -7.26
C ASP A 156 -6.57 -18.12 -6.56
N ILE A 157 -5.82 -17.03 -6.34
CA ILE A 157 -6.38 -15.80 -5.80
C ILE A 157 -7.05 -15.04 -6.94
N ARG A 158 -8.35 -14.79 -6.77
CA ARG A 158 -9.14 -14.08 -7.77
C ARG A 158 -9.12 -12.58 -7.55
N ILE A 159 -8.79 -11.84 -8.62
CA ILE A 159 -9.04 -10.41 -8.72
C ILE A 159 -10.50 -10.26 -9.16
N PRO A 160 -11.34 -9.51 -8.45
CA PRO A 160 -12.76 -9.43 -8.78
C PRO A 160 -12.99 -8.65 -10.06
N TRP A 161 -13.94 -9.11 -10.85
CA TRP A 161 -14.57 -8.27 -11.84
C TRP A 161 -15.58 -7.36 -11.13
N PRO A 162 -15.91 -6.16 -11.64
CA PRO A 162 -17.02 -5.38 -11.12
C PRO A 162 -18.30 -6.18 -11.29
N ILE A 163 -18.79 -6.77 -10.20
CA ILE A 163 -19.98 -7.62 -10.18
C ILE A 163 -21.13 -6.79 -9.63
N ARG A 164 -22.24 -6.77 -10.34
CA ARG A 164 -23.54 -6.30 -9.83
C ARG A 164 -24.49 -7.48 -9.77
N THR A 165 -24.98 -7.77 -8.59
CA THR A 165 -26.10 -8.70 -8.42
C THR A 165 -27.37 -7.94 -8.73
N VAL A 166 -28.08 -8.34 -9.78
CA VAL A 166 -29.39 -7.80 -10.11
C VAL A 166 -30.43 -8.79 -9.63
N TYR A 167 -31.17 -8.43 -8.58
CA TYR A 167 -32.33 -9.18 -8.14
C TYR A 167 -33.49 -8.87 -9.08
N GLN A 168 -34.02 -9.88 -9.75
CA GLN A 168 -35.33 -9.76 -10.42
C GLN A 168 -36.37 -10.10 -9.36
N GLY A 169 -36.77 -9.07 -8.62
CA GLY A 169 -37.90 -8.95 -7.70
C GLY A 169 -38.61 -10.24 -7.29
N ASP A 170 -38.00 -11.05 -6.44
CA ASP A 170 -38.69 -12.14 -5.77
C ASP A 170 -38.89 -11.74 -4.30
N GLU A 171 -39.93 -10.92 -4.05
CA GLU A 171 -40.25 -10.34 -2.74
C GLU A 171 -40.23 -11.40 -1.62
N LYS A 172 -40.74 -12.61 -1.89
CA LYS A 172 -40.78 -13.70 -0.89
C LYS A 172 -39.38 -14.21 -0.52
N ARG A 173 -38.44 -14.16 -1.44
CA ARG A 173 -37.06 -14.60 -1.18
C ARG A 173 -36.31 -13.56 -0.36
N GLU A 174 -36.53 -12.29 -0.64
CA GLU A 174 -35.97 -11.19 0.14
C GLU A 174 -36.51 -11.17 1.57
N GLU A 175 -37.83 -11.38 1.77
CA GLU A 175 -38.43 -11.48 3.10
C GLU A 175 -37.82 -12.63 3.93
N ASN A 176 -37.57 -13.79 3.31
CA ASN A 176 -36.96 -14.94 3.98
C ASN A 176 -35.50 -14.67 4.34
N GLU A 177 -34.72 -14.08 3.43
CA GLU A 177 -33.33 -13.71 3.67
C GLU A 177 -33.21 -12.64 4.78
N ILE A 178 -34.10 -11.64 4.80
CA ILE A 178 -34.16 -10.63 5.86
C ILE A 178 -34.51 -11.28 7.21
N ALA A 179 -35.49 -12.18 7.25
CA ALA A 179 -35.88 -12.86 8.49
C ALA A 179 -34.75 -13.75 9.04
N GLU A 180 -34.01 -14.44 8.18
CA GLU A 180 -32.83 -15.24 8.56
C GLU A 180 -31.70 -14.34 9.11
N HIS A 181 -31.40 -13.23 8.45
CA HIS A 181 -30.43 -12.26 8.94
C HIS A 181 -30.82 -11.62 10.26
N GLU A 182 -32.11 -11.30 10.47
CA GLU A 182 -32.59 -10.79 11.74
C GLU A 182 -32.48 -11.82 12.87
N SER A 183 -32.78 -13.08 12.60
CA SER A 183 -32.64 -14.16 13.56
C SER A 183 -31.18 -14.34 13.99
N ASN A 184 -30.26 -14.40 13.03
CA ASN A 184 -28.83 -14.52 13.30
C ASN A 184 -28.29 -13.31 14.07
N ARG A 185 -28.76 -12.10 13.74
CA ARG A 185 -28.37 -10.88 14.45
C ARG A 185 -28.84 -10.87 15.89
N LYS A 186 -30.07 -11.33 16.16
CA LYS A 186 -30.59 -11.47 17.54
C LYS A 186 -29.75 -12.46 18.34
N GLN A 187 -29.40 -13.62 17.79
CA GLN A 187 -28.53 -14.58 18.46
C GLN A 187 -27.16 -14.00 18.84
N VAL A 188 -26.53 -13.26 17.93
CA VAL A 188 -25.24 -12.62 18.19
C VAL A 188 -25.35 -11.54 19.24
N VAL A 189 -26.42 -10.73 19.23
CA VAL A 189 -26.65 -9.69 20.24
C VAL A 189 -26.86 -10.30 21.61
N ASP A 190 -27.61 -11.41 21.70
CA ASP A 190 -27.87 -12.09 22.95
C ASP A 190 -26.58 -12.81 23.48
N GLU A 191 -25.77 -13.39 22.59
CA GLU A 191 -24.51 -14.06 22.94
C GLU A 191 -23.46 -13.07 23.48
N PHE A 192 -23.38 -11.88 22.93
CA PHE A 192 -22.38 -10.85 23.36
C PHE A 192 -22.92 -9.87 24.41
N GLY A 193 -24.19 -9.95 24.82
CA GLY A 193 -24.77 -9.08 25.85
C GLY A 193 -24.84 -7.60 25.46
N ILE A 194 -24.77 -7.29 24.15
CA ILE A 194 -24.72 -5.91 23.63
C ILE A 194 -26.13 -5.27 23.60
N GLY A 195 -27.18 -6.07 23.86
CA GLY A 195 -28.56 -5.62 23.80
C GLY A 195 -28.91 -4.44 24.72
N ASP A 196 -28.23 -4.31 25.84
CA ASP A 196 -28.47 -3.24 26.82
C ASP A 196 -27.73 -1.94 26.48
N LEU A 197 -26.65 -1.98 25.70
CA LEU A 197 -25.91 -0.79 25.28
C LEU A 197 -26.61 0.03 24.18
N ALA A 198 -27.54 -0.58 23.47
CA ALA A 198 -28.31 0.10 22.40
C ALA A 198 -29.60 0.79 22.91
N ARG A 199 -30.01 0.53 24.14
CA ARG A 199 -31.05 1.27 24.82
C ARG A 199 -30.40 2.39 25.61
N GLY A 200 -30.06 3.48 24.90
CA GLY A 200 -29.70 4.71 25.56
C GLY A 200 -30.78 5.06 26.58
N GLU A 201 -30.46 4.97 27.87
CA GLU A 201 -31.26 5.55 28.92
C GLU A 201 -31.29 7.04 28.67
N GLY A 202 -32.40 7.49 28.11
CA GLY A 202 -32.77 8.88 28.18
C GLY A 202 -33.41 9.12 29.55
N ASP A 203 -32.67 9.80 30.40
CA ASP A 203 -33.15 10.63 31.49
C ASP A 203 -32.68 12.07 31.28
#